data_b6ca4302c5604032300c1bd6f5d20404
#
_entry.id   b6ca4302c5604032300c1bd6f5d20404
#
_cell.length_a   1.000
_cell.length_b   1.000
_cell.length_c   1.000
_cell.angle_alpha   90.00
_cell.angle_beta   90.00
_cell.angle_gamma   90.00
#
_symmetry.space_group_name_H-M   'P 1'
#
loop_
_entity.id
_entity.type
_entity.pdbx_description
1 polymer ?
#
loop_
_entity_poly.entity_id
_entity_poly.type
_entity_poly.pdbx_seq_one_letter_code
_entity_poly.pdbx_strand_id
1 'polypeptide(L)'
;VPDYPVHLFFTRDGYFKKITPQSLRMSGEQKLKDGDEVLFTCESTNSVELLFFTNHHQVYKSHAYDFADSKASVLGDYVASSLGMEEGEVPLYMVVTPDYKGWMLFFFQNGKCAKVPLSSYETKQNRRKLLKAYSDKEELACMRYLPAETELAIFTTNGRLLLAGSALIPEKATRDSAGVNVVTLKKNAKIARVTLADGLELGEAHRYRVRTLPAAGAILRA
;
A
#
# COMPACT_ATOMS: atom_id res chain seq x y z
N VAL A 1 -1.60 12.28 25.19
CA VAL A 1 -1.06 10.94 24.95
C VAL A 1 0.45 11.03 24.85
N PRO A 2 1.21 10.18 25.60
CA PRO A 2 2.67 10.21 25.49
C PRO A 2 3.13 9.85 24.08
N ASP A 3 4.13 10.56 23.58
CA ASP A 3 4.75 10.22 22.31
C ASP A 3 6.15 9.63 22.57
N TYR A 4 6.47 8.57 21.84
CA TYR A 4 7.75 7.88 21.96
C TYR A 4 8.00 7.09 20.66
N PRO A 5 9.29 6.76 20.39
CA PRO A 5 9.62 5.97 19.20
C PRO A 5 9.03 4.56 19.26
N VAL A 6 8.58 4.06 18.14
CA VAL A 6 8.06 2.70 17.98
C VAL A 6 8.50 2.11 16.66
N HIS A 7 8.56 0.77 16.62
CA HIS A 7 8.69 0.01 15.39
C HIS A 7 7.33 -0.62 15.08
N LEU A 8 6.85 -0.45 13.85
CA LEU A 8 5.55 -0.92 13.40
C LEU A 8 5.73 -2.08 12.44
N PHE A 9 4.86 -3.09 12.57
CA PHE A 9 4.85 -4.28 11.72
C PHE A 9 3.43 -4.57 11.28
N PHE A 10 3.24 -4.84 9.99
CA PHE A 10 1.96 -5.23 9.44
C PHE A 10 2.16 -6.45 8.56
N THR A 11 1.31 -7.48 8.75
CA THR A 11 1.45 -8.75 8.06
C THR A 11 0.37 -8.92 6.97
N ARG A 12 0.65 -9.83 6.03
CA ARG A 12 -0.29 -10.16 4.96
C ARG A 12 -1.64 -10.65 5.51
N ASP A 13 -1.63 -11.41 6.59
CA ASP A 13 -2.86 -11.93 7.20
C ASP A 13 -3.57 -10.91 8.08
N GLY A 14 -3.06 -9.68 8.19
CA GLY A 14 -3.74 -8.59 8.86
C GLY A 14 -3.43 -8.44 10.34
N TYR A 15 -2.25 -8.85 10.77
CA TYR A 15 -1.78 -8.62 12.14
C TYR A 15 -0.91 -7.38 12.20
N PHE A 16 -1.04 -6.64 13.29
CA PHE A 16 -0.29 -5.42 13.54
C PHE A 16 0.42 -5.49 14.89
N LYS A 17 1.67 -5.03 14.93
CA LYS A 17 2.43 -4.88 16.17
C LYS A 17 3.08 -3.51 16.23
N LYS A 18 3.04 -2.93 17.44
CA LYS A 18 3.78 -1.74 17.79
C LYS A 18 4.76 -2.13 18.89
N ILE A 19 6.05 -2.06 18.60
CA ILE A 19 7.11 -2.56 19.50
C ILE A 19 8.06 -1.43 19.80
N THR A 20 8.38 -1.22 21.08
CA THR A 20 9.37 -0.22 21.45
C THR A 20 10.78 -0.66 21.03
N PRO A 21 11.71 0.30 20.79
CA PRO A 21 13.09 -0.06 20.45
C PRO A 21 13.75 -0.93 21.50
N GLN A 22 13.48 -0.68 22.79
CA GLN A 22 14.04 -1.46 23.87
C GLN A 22 13.57 -2.91 23.81
N SER A 23 12.27 -3.14 23.63
CA SER A 23 11.71 -4.49 23.52
C SER A 23 12.29 -5.24 22.32
N LEU A 24 12.43 -4.53 21.20
CA LEU A 24 12.94 -5.13 19.95
C LEU A 24 14.42 -5.53 20.08
N ARG A 25 15.21 -4.74 20.83
CA ARG A 25 16.63 -5.09 21.11
C ARG A 25 16.76 -6.35 21.98
N MET A 26 15.79 -6.60 22.85
CA MET A 26 15.80 -7.80 23.69
C MET A 26 15.46 -9.06 22.91
N SER A 27 14.50 -8.98 21.97
CA SER A 27 14.13 -10.06 21.08
C SER A 27 13.41 -9.50 19.86
N GLY A 28 14.01 -9.69 18.68
CA GLY A 28 13.51 -9.12 17.41
C GLY A 28 12.87 -10.13 16.49
N GLU A 29 12.95 -11.43 16.80
CA GLU A 29 12.36 -12.44 15.94
C GLU A 29 10.84 -12.38 15.99
N GLN A 30 10.22 -12.13 14.82
CA GLN A 30 8.80 -11.91 14.72
C GLN A 30 8.03 -13.24 14.70
N LYS A 31 7.14 -13.43 15.69
CA LYS A 31 6.19 -14.53 15.65
C LYS A 31 5.11 -14.21 14.61
N LEU A 32 4.87 -15.16 13.72
CA LEU A 32 3.85 -15.07 12.67
C LEU A 32 2.99 -16.32 12.68
N LYS A 33 1.76 -16.21 12.17
CA LYS A 33 0.97 -17.38 11.84
C LYS A 33 1.62 -18.19 10.73
N ASP A 34 1.33 -19.47 10.67
CA ASP A 34 1.83 -20.33 9.61
C ASP A 34 1.44 -19.78 8.24
N GLY A 35 2.42 -19.60 7.37
CA GLY A 35 2.21 -19.08 6.03
C GLY A 35 2.07 -17.57 5.92
N ASP A 36 2.07 -16.84 7.03
CA ASP A 36 2.01 -15.38 7.03
C ASP A 36 3.39 -14.78 6.78
N GLU A 37 3.42 -13.50 6.39
CA GLU A 37 4.66 -12.76 6.17
C GLU A 37 4.47 -11.28 6.53
N VAL A 38 5.57 -10.64 6.93
CA VAL A 38 5.56 -9.19 7.18
C VAL A 38 5.55 -8.48 5.83
N LEU A 39 4.49 -7.71 5.57
CA LEU A 39 4.37 -6.91 4.36
C LEU A 39 5.04 -5.55 4.50
N PHE A 40 4.98 -4.98 5.70
CA PHE A 40 5.46 -3.62 5.92
C PHE A 40 5.99 -3.48 7.34
N THR A 41 7.12 -2.79 7.45
CA THR A 41 7.71 -2.42 8.73
C THR A 41 8.37 -1.05 8.60
N CYS A 42 8.30 -0.26 9.65
CA CYS A 42 8.97 1.03 9.69
C CYS A 42 9.21 1.47 11.12
N GLU A 43 10.11 2.43 11.27
CA GLU A 43 10.29 3.18 12.52
C GLU A 43 9.40 4.41 12.47
N SER A 44 8.71 4.70 13.56
CA SER A 44 7.82 5.85 13.64
C SER A 44 7.65 6.29 15.10
N THR A 45 6.54 6.95 15.39
CA THR A 45 6.21 7.41 16.74
C THR A 45 4.81 6.98 17.14
N ASN A 46 4.53 7.00 18.43
CA ASN A 46 3.24 6.57 18.98
C ASN A 46 2.07 7.44 18.51
N SER A 47 2.33 8.67 18.09
CA SER A 47 1.29 9.62 17.65
C SER A 47 0.95 9.54 16.16
N VAL A 48 1.67 8.72 15.40
CA VAL A 48 1.48 8.63 13.94
C VAL A 48 0.10 8.09 13.61
N GLU A 49 -0.46 8.56 12.49
CA GLU A 49 -1.72 8.01 11.99
C GLU A 49 -1.50 6.78 11.13
N LEU A 50 -2.44 5.85 11.25
CA LEU A 50 -2.45 4.60 10.50
C LEU A 50 -3.73 4.55 9.65
N LEU A 51 -3.57 4.25 8.37
CA LEU A 51 -4.69 4.06 7.45
C LEU A 51 -4.65 2.61 6.96
N PHE A 52 -5.73 1.87 7.22
CA PHE A 52 -5.86 0.49 6.78
C PHE A 52 -6.89 0.41 5.66
N PHE A 53 -6.44 0.16 4.44
CA PHE A 53 -7.28 -0.01 3.26
C PHE A 53 -7.75 -1.45 3.18
N THR A 54 -9.04 -1.66 2.95
CA THR A 54 -9.63 -3.00 3.01
C THR A 54 -10.14 -3.49 1.65
N ASN A 55 -10.47 -4.76 1.60
CA ASN A 55 -11.08 -5.39 0.41
C ASN A 55 -12.55 -4.96 0.20
N HIS A 56 -13.14 -4.24 1.14
CA HIS A 56 -14.50 -3.68 1.01
C HIS A 56 -14.47 -2.22 0.54
N HIS A 57 -13.39 -1.77 -0.09
CA HIS A 57 -13.25 -0.42 -0.66
C HIS A 57 -13.42 0.67 0.40
N GLN A 58 -12.95 0.36 1.61
CA GLN A 58 -13.00 1.25 2.74
C GLN A 58 -11.60 1.50 3.29
N VAL A 59 -11.42 2.57 4.02
CA VAL A 59 -10.20 2.83 4.78
C VAL A 59 -10.58 3.11 6.23
N TYR A 60 -9.88 2.43 7.16
CA TYR A 60 -10.03 2.64 8.60
C TYR A 60 -8.85 3.48 9.08
N LYS A 61 -9.17 4.50 9.86
CA LYS A 61 -8.19 5.45 10.38
C LYS A 61 -8.03 5.26 11.87
N SER A 62 -6.79 5.17 12.31
CA SER A 62 -6.44 5.07 13.72
C SER A 62 -5.11 5.76 13.96
N HIS A 63 -4.69 5.83 15.23
CA HIS A 63 -3.34 6.26 15.59
C HIS A 63 -2.60 5.06 16.15
N ALA A 64 -1.28 5.10 16.12
CA ALA A 64 -0.48 4.03 16.72
C ALA A 64 -0.81 3.87 18.20
N TYR A 65 -1.12 4.98 18.90
CA TYR A 65 -1.49 4.92 20.32
C TYR A 65 -2.84 4.22 20.61
N ASP A 66 -3.64 3.96 19.58
CA ASP A 66 -4.87 3.16 19.75
C ASP A 66 -4.58 1.67 19.97
N PHE A 67 -3.34 1.27 19.74
CA PHE A 67 -2.88 -0.10 19.93
C PHE A 67 -1.90 -0.16 21.10
N ALA A 68 -1.98 -1.22 21.89
CA ALA A 68 -1.05 -1.43 22.98
C ALA A 68 0.35 -1.80 22.46
N ASP A 69 1.37 -1.43 23.23
CA ASP A 69 2.72 -1.90 22.95
C ASP A 69 2.77 -3.43 23.02
N SER A 70 3.52 -4.03 22.13
CA SER A 70 3.59 -5.47 21.97
C SER A 70 5.04 -5.96 21.98
N LYS A 71 5.23 -7.22 21.69
CA LYS A 71 6.52 -7.90 21.64
C LYS A 71 6.65 -8.66 20.32
N ALA A 72 7.88 -8.88 19.89
CA ALA A 72 8.15 -9.71 18.72
C ALA A 72 7.61 -11.14 18.89
N SER A 73 7.61 -11.66 20.10
CA SER A 73 7.26 -13.06 20.42
C SER A 73 5.77 -13.37 20.43
N VAL A 74 4.90 -12.41 20.20
CA VAL A 74 3.45 -12.62 20.11
C VAL A 74 2.95 -12.28 18.72
N LEU A 75 1.73 -12.71 18.37
CA LEU A 75 1.15 -12.44 17.05
C LEU A 75 0.81 -10.96 16.85
N GLY A 76 0.44 -10.26 17.92
CA GLY A 76 -0.05 -8.90 17.85
C GLY A 76 -1.56 -8.81 17.71
N ASP A 77 -2.03 -7.63 17.30
CA ASP A 77 -3.45 -7.36 17.15
C ASP A 77 -3.94 -7.81 15.78
N TYR A 78 -5.06 -8.54 15.75
CA TYR A 78 -5.75 -8.85 14.51
C TYR A 78 -6.59 -7.62 14.15
N VAL A 79 -6.16 -6.89 13.13
CA VAL A 79 -6.69 -5.57 12.79
C VAL A 79 -8.21 -5.59 12.52
N ALA A 80 -8.68 -6.61 11.82
CA ALA A 80 -10.11 -6.71 11.49
C ALA A 80 -10.97 -6.75 12.76
N SER A 81 -10.55 -7.47 13.80
CA SER A 81 -11.25 -7.51 15.07
C SER A 81 -11.08 -6.20 15.84
N SER A 82 -9.84 -5.69 15.92
CA SER A 82 -9.52 -4.49 16.69
C SER A 82 -10.28 -3.26 16.20
N LEU A 83 -10.50 -3.15 14.88
CA LEU A 83 -11.14 -1.99 14.27
C LEU A 83 -12.61 -2.23 13.91
N GLY A 84 -13.17 -3.39 14.26
CA GLY A 84 -14.57 -3.70 14.03
C GLY A 84 -14.94 -3.80 12.56
N MET A 85 -14.08 -4.39 11.76
CA MET A 85 -14.36 -4.59 10.33
C MET A 85 -15.54 -5.52 10.12
N GLU A 86 -16.17 -5.41 8.96
CA GLU A 86 -17.33 -6.20 8.58
C GLU A 86 -16.95 -7.67 8.36
N GLU A 87 -17.94 -8.56 8.33
CA GLU A 87 -17.70 -9.95 8.00
C GLU A 87 -17.08 -10.07 6.62
N GLY A 88 -15.99 -10.81 6.50
CA GLY A 88 -15.26 -10.98 5.25
C GLY A 88 -14.35 -9.80 4.89
N GLU A 89 -14.35 -8.74 5.68
CA GLU A 89 -13.47 -7.60 5.45
C GLU A 89 -12.11 -7.83 6.10
N VAL A 90 -11.06 -7.58 5.33
CA VAL A 90 -9.68 -7.69 5.80
C VAL A 90 -8.86 -6.49 5.34
N PRO A 91 -7.88 -6.05 6.14
CA PRO A 91 -6.96 -5.00 5.69
C PRO A 91 -6.00 -5.57 4.65
N LEU A 92 -5.88 -4.87 3.52
CA LEU A 92 -4.97 -5.24 2.44
C LEU A 92 -3.66 -4.47 2.53
N TYR A 93 -3.68 -3.28 3.12
CA TYR A 93 -2.57 -2.35 3.06
C TYR A 93 -2.62 -1.40 4.24
N MET A 94 -1.45 -1.10 4.82
CA MET A 94 -1.34 -0.12 5.90
C MET A 94 -0.46 1.04 5.44
N VAL A 95 -0.96 2.27 5.60
CA VAL A 95 -0.17 3.49 5.42
C VAL A 95 0.11 4.07 6.79
N VAL A 96 1.37 4.42 7.01
CA VAL A 96 1.82 5.14 8.22
C VAL A 96 2.12 6.56 7.79
N THR A 97 1.41 7.54 8.36
CA THR A 97 1.58 8.91 7.95
C THR A 97 1.59 9.89 9.13
N PRO A 98 2.60 10.76 9.22
CA PRO A 98 2.60 11.86 10.18
C PRO A 98 1.87 13.10 9.68
N ASP A 99 1.64 13.24 8.36
CA ASP A 99 1.29 14.54 7.77
C ASP A 99 0.40 14.47 6.52
N TYR A 100 -0.07 13.29 6.14
CA TYR A 100 -0.91 13.05 4.94
C TYR A 100 -0.27 13.52 3.63
N LYS A 101 1.06 13.51 3.55
CA LYS A 101 1.78 13.79 2.30
C LYS A 101 1.90 12.52 1.46
N GLY A 102 2.12 12.72 0.16
CA GLY A 102 2.25 11.62 -0.78
C GLY A 102 0.94 11.20 -1.39
N TRP A 103 0.93 10.03 -1.98
CA TRP A 103 -0.20 9.53 -2.77
C TRP A 103 -0.47 8.06 -2.51
N MET A 104 -1.76 7.67 -2.61
CA MET A 104 -2.13 6.28 -2.83
C MET A 104 -2.32 6.06 -4.32
N LEU A 105 -1.73 5.01 -4.83
CA LEU A 105 -1.94 4.56 -6.22
C LEU A 105 -2.72 3.25 -6.18
N PHE A 106 -3.81 3.20 -6.94
CA PHE A 106 -4.63 2.01 -7.09
C PHE A 106 -4.52 1.55 -8.53
N PHE A 107 -3.92 0.38 -8.73
CA PHE A 107 -3.78 -0.21 -10.05
C PHE A 107 -4.87 -1.25 -10.24
N PHE A 108 -5.59 -1.13 -11.36
CA PHE A 108 -6.69 -2.03 -11.69
C PHE A 108 -6.27 -3.00 -12.77
N GLN A 109 -6.88 -4.17 -12.77
CA GLN A 109 -6.52 -5.23 -13.71
C GLN A 109 -6.72 -4.80 -15.16
N ASN A 110 -7.62 -3.83 -15.42
CA ASN A 110 -7.90 -3.32 -16.76
C ASN A 110 -6.85 -2.35 -17.33
N GLY A 111 -5.76 -2.11 -16.61
CA GLY A 111 -4.68 -1.24 -17.08
C GLY A 111 -4.77 0.20 -16.63
N LYS A 112 -5.74 0.54 -15.80
CA LYS A 112 -5.88 1.90 -15.25
C LYS A 112 -5.21 2.03 -13.90
N CYS A 113 -4.83 3.27 -13.57
CA CYS A 113 -4.32 3.65 -12.25
C CYS A 113 -5.03 4.91 -11.78
N ALA A 114 -5.52 4.87 -10.56
CA ALA A 114 -6.00 6.05 -9.86
C ALA A 114 -4.93 6.50 -8.87
N LYS A 115 -4.40 7.70 -9.06
CA LYS A 115 -3.41 8.31 -8.17
C LYS A 115 -4.10 9.37 -7.34
N VAL A 116 -4.25 9.12 -6.04
CA VAL A 116 -5.05 9.94 -5.13
C VAL A 116 -4.13 10.57 -4.09
N PRO A 117 -4.10 11.92 -3.95
CA PRO A 117 -3.32 12.52 -2.87
C PRO A 117 -3.76 11.96 -1.52
N LEU A 118 -2.81 11.64 -0.67
CA LEU A 118 -3.14 11.10 0.66
C LEU A 118 -3.99 12.09 1.45
N SER A 119 -3.83 13.38 1.21
CA SER A 119 -4.65 14.44 1.82
C SER A 119 -6.16 14.29 1.55
N SER A 120 -6.54 13.55 0.50
CA SER A 120 -7.96 13.26 0.22
C SER A 120 -8.60 12.35 1.29
N TYR A 121 -7.78 11.70 2.11
CA TYR A 121 -8.24 10.86 3.23
C TYR A 121 -8.18 11.57 4.57
N GLU A 122 -7.64 12.77 4.61
CA GLU A 122 -7.61 13.60 5.80
C GLU A 122 -8.99 14.21 6.02
N THR A 123 -9.51 14.15 7.25
CA THR A 123 -10.82 14.69 7.59
C THR A 123 -10.69 15.68 8.74
N LYS A 124 -11.51 16.74 8.71
CA LYS A 124 -11.53 17.75 9.77
C LYS A 124 -12.05 17.18 11.09
N GLN A 125 -12.92 16.18 11.01
CA GLN A 125 -13.46 15.48 12.16
C GLN A 125 -12.75 14.13 12.27
N ASN A 126 -12.65 13.65 13.50
CA ASN A 126 -12.03 12.35 13.75
C ASN A 126 -12.97 11.23 13.28
N ARG A 127 -12.92 10.91 12.01
CA ARG A 127 -13.65 9.80 11.42
C ARG A 127 -12.78 8.57 11.42
N ARG A 128 -13.30 7.47 11.96
CA ARG A 128 -12.58 6.20 12.03
C ARG A 128 -12.66 5.39 10.73
N LYS A 129 -13.65 5.67 9.90
CA LYS A 129 -13.86 4.92 8.65
C LYS A 129 -14.36 5.85 7.56
N LEU A 130 -13.80 5.68 6.35
CA LEU A 130 -14.27 6.34 5.15
C LEU A 130 -14.72 5.29 4.14
N LEU A 131 -15.91 5.49 3.59
CA LEU A 131 -16.45 4.68 2.52
C LEU A 131 -15.88 5.14 1.17
N LYS A 132 -15.96 4.28 0.15
CA LYS A 132 -15.49 4.61 -1.20
C LYS A 132 -14.06 5.14 -1.18
N ALA A 133 -13.19 4.41 -0.50
CA ALA A 133 -11.80 4.79 -0.37
C ALA A 133 -11.02 4.61 -1.67
N TYR A 134 -11.50 3.75 -2.56
CA TYR A 134 -11.02 3.58 -3.92
C TYR A 134 -12.14 2.97 -4.76
N SER A 135 -11.98 3.01 -6.09
CA SER A 135 -13.02 2.57 -7.02
C SER A 135 -13.34 1.09 -6.88
N ASP A 136 -14.63 0.75 -6.93
CA ASP A 136 -15.14 -0.61 -6.99
C ASP A 136 -15.57 -1.03 -8.40
N LYS A 137 -15.34 -0.18 -9.42
CA LYS A 137 -15.81 -0.42 -10.78
C LYS A 137 -15.03 -1.50 -11.50
N GLU A 138 -13.75 -1.68 -11.12
CA GLU A 138 -12.85 -2.65 -11.73
C GLU A 138 -12.12 -3.43 -10.66
N GLU A 139 -11.72 -4.65 -11.01
CA GLU A 139 -10.92 -5.47 -10.10
C GLU A 139 -9.57 -4.80 -9.81
N LEU A 140 -9.23 -4.73 -8.53
CA LEU A 140 -7.96 -4.21 -8.08
C LEU A 140 -6.84 -5.21 -8.42
N ALA A 141 -5.75 -4.72 -9.01
CA ALA A 141 -4.53 -5.51 -9.15
C ALA A 141 -3.67 -5.36 -7.90
N CYS A 142 -3.41 -4.11 -7.49
CA CYS A 142 -2.66 -3.82 -6.28
C CYS A 142 -2.82 -2.34 -5.91
N MET A 143 -2.41 -2.01 -4.70
CA MET A 143 -2.33 -0.62 -4.26
C MET A 143 -0.95 -0.37 -3.66
N ARG A 144 -0.51 0.89 -3.70
CA ARG A 144 0.79 1.29 -3.18
C ARG A 144 0.78 2.73 -2.73
N TYR A 145 1.33 2.97 -1.56
CA TYR A 145 1.59 4.33 -1.06
C TYR A 145 2.95 4.81 -1.56
N LEU A 146 3.00 6.05 -2.05
CA LEU A 146 4.24 6.71 -2.43
C LEU A 146 4.39 8.00 -1.62
N PRO A 147 5.41 8.10 -0.77
CA PRO A 147 5.67 9.35 -0.04
C PRO A 147 6.19 10.46 -0.96
N ALA A 148 6.78 10.09 -2.09
CA ALA A 148 7.33 11.00 -3.10
C ALA A 148 7.24 10.34 -4.46
N GLU A 149 7.35 11.15 -5.52
CA GLU A 149 7.41 10.63 -6.89
C GLU A 149 8.64 9.73 -7.06
N THR A 150 8.46 8.65 -7.79
CA THR A 150 9.50 7.65 -8.01
C THR A 150 9.23 6.88 -9.30
N GLU A 151 10.21 6.11 -9.74
CA GLU A 151 10.03 5.21 -10.88
C GLU A 151 9.39 3.90 -10.42
N LEU A 152 8.36 3.49 -11.13
CA LEU A 152 7.59 2.27 -10.87
C LEU A 152 7.90 1.22 -11.92
N ALA A 153 7.86 -0.04 -11.50
CA ALA A 153 7.94 -1.19 -12.39
C ALA A 153 6.58 -1.88 -12.41
N ILE A 154 5.93 -1.88 -13.57
CA ILE A 154 4.60 -2.45 -13.76
C ILE A 154 4.72 -3.71 -14.59
N PHE A 155 4.29 -4.83 -14.02
CA PHE A 155 4.35 -6.16 -14.64
C PHE A 155 2.96 -6.57 -15.07
N THR A 156 2.86 -7.15 -16.26
CA THR A 156 1.59 -7.66 -16.79
C THR A 156 1.58 -9.18 -16.78
N THR A 157 0.36 -9.75 -16.84
CA THR A 157 0.18 -11.21 -16.80
C THR A 157 0.75 -11.92 -18.02
N ASN A 158 0.95 -11.21 -19.13
CA ASN A 158 1.54 -11.76 -20.35
C ASN A 158 3.06 -11.54 -20.45
N GLY A 159 3.72 -11.31 -19.31
CA GLY A 159 5.17 -11.26 -19.23
C GLY A 159 5.81 -9.98 -19.72
N ARG A 160 5.08 -8.87 -19.74
CA ARG A 160 5.64 -7.57 -20.09
C ARG A 160 5.96 -6.75 -18.85
N LEU A 161 6.92 -5.87 -19.00
CA LEU A 161 7.35 -4.92 -17.96
C LEU A 161 7.41 -3.53 -18.58
N LEU A 162 6.93 -2.53 -17.86
CA LEU A 162 7.25 -1.15 -18.17
C LEU A 162 7.77 -0.44 -16.92
N LEU A 163 8.77 0.40 -17.12
CA LEU A 163 9.30 1.29 -16.11
C LEU A 163 8.79 2.70 -16.41
N ALA A 164 8.07 3.28 -15.46
CA ALA A 164 7.44 4.59 -15.66
C ALA A 164 7.56 5.43 -14.39
N GLY A 165 7.91 6.69 -14.55
CA GLY A 165 7.89 7.64 -13.44
C GLY A 165 6.46 7.85 -12.95
N SER A 166 6.23 7.81 -11.66
CA SER A 166 4.92 8.05 -11.08
C SER A 166 4.36 9.44 -11.42
N ALA A 167 5.25 10.41 -11.67
CA ALA A 167 4.85 11.77 -12.07
C ALA A 167 4.11 11.80 -13.42
N LEU A 168 4.26 10.77 -14.25
CA LEU A 168 3.52 10.67 -15.51
C LEU A 168 2.03 10.37 -15.28
N ILE A 169 1.63 9.93 -14.09
CA ILE A 169 0.25 9.62 -13.77
C ILE A 169 -0.38 10.85 -13.13
N PRO A 170 -1.40 11.46 -13.77
CA PRO A 170 -2.04 12.62 -13.18
C PRO A 170 -2.86 12.24 -11.95
N GLU A 171 -2.80 13.07 -10.92
CA GLU A 171 -3.55 12.84 -9.70
C GLU A 171 -5.01 13.24 -9.84
N LYS A 172 -5.88 12.58 -9.10
CA LYS A 172 -7.29 12.87 -8.98
C LYS A 172 -7.65 12.97 -7.49
N ALA A 173 -8.22 14.10 -7.08
CA ALA A 173 -8.56 14.30 -5.67
C ALA A 173 -9.74 13.41 -5.21
N THR A 174 -10.59 12.97 -6.14
CA THR A 174 -11.71 12.07 -5.84
C THR A 174 -11.19 10.68 -5.51
N ARG A 175 -11.47 10.21 -4.29
CA ARG A 175 -10.94 8.94 -3.78
C ARG A 175 -11.33 7.73 -4.63
N ASP A 176 -12.58 7.67 -5.11
CA ASP A 176 -13.09 6.54 -5.90
C ASP A 176 -13.01 6.75 -7.42
N SER A 177 -12.06 7.57 -7.87
CA SER A 177 -11.79 7.76 -9.28
C SER A 177 -11.46 6.43 -9.97
N ALA A 178 -11.99 6.23 -11.16
CA ALA A 178 -11.64 5.06 -11.99
C ALA A 178 -10.22 5.16 -12.56
N GLY A 179 -9.58 6.31 -12.45
CA GLY A 179 -8.20 6.51 -12.87
C GLY A 179 -8.03 6.74 -14.37
N VAL A 180 -6.79 6.67 -14.80
CA VAL A 180 -6.37 6.88 -16.19
C VAL A 180 -5.69 5.63 -16.73
N ASN A 181 -5.70 5.45 -18.05
CA ASN A 181 -4.98 4.34 -18.66
C ASN A 181 -3.48 4.53 -18.49
N VAL A 182 -2.81 3.52 -17.93
CA VAL A 182 -1.35 3.52 -17.79
C VAL A 182 -0.71 2.39 -18.58
N VAL A 183 -1.41 1.28 -18.76
CA VAL A 183 -0.92 0.13 -19.54
C VAL A 183 -1.85 -0.16 -20.68
N THR A 184 -1.30 -0.21 -21.90
CA THR A 184 -2.02 -0.72 -23.08
C THR A 184 -1.92 -2.24 -23.03
N LEU A 185 -3.00 -2.89 -22.62
CA LEU A 185 -3.03 -4.33 -22.41
C LEU A 185 -3.41 -5.05 -23.71
N LYS A 186 -2.68 -6.12 -24.00
CA LYS A 186 -3.05 -7.07 -25.06
C LYS A 186 -4.26 -7.88 -24.60
N LYS A 187 -4.92 -8.53 -25.53
CA LYS A 187 -6.11 -9.34 -25.25
C LYS A 187 -5.87 -10.30 -24.07
N ASN A 188 -6.79 -10.30 -23.13
CA ASN A 188 -6.78 -11.14 -21.92
C ASN A 188 -5.61 -10.86 -20.94
N ALA A 189 -4.77 -9.88 -21.20
CA ALA A 189 -3.73 -9.50 -20.28
C ALA A 189 -4.27 -8.54 -19.21
N LYS A 190 -3.63 -8.55 -18.05
CA LYS A 190 -3.98 -7.72 -16.90
C LYS A 190 -2.71 -7.17 -16.27
N ILE A 191 -2.82 -6.09 -15.51
CA ILE A 191 -1.75 -5.71 -14.60
C ILE A 191 -1.65 -6.81 -13.54
N ALA A 192 -0.44 -7.35 -13.35
CA ALA A 192 -0.20 -8.42 -12.38
C ALA A 192 0.30 -7.87 -11.05
N ARG A 193 1.32 -7.02 -11.09
CA ARG A 193 1.91 -6.41 -9.89
C ARG A 193 2.67 -5.14 -10.23
N VAL A 194 2.89 -4.32 -9.22
CA VAL A 194 3.67 -3.09 -9.34
C VAL A 194 4.65 -3.03 -8.17
N THR A 195 5.89 -2.75 -8.46
CA THR A 195 6.93 -2.53 -7.45
C THR A 195 7.65 -1.23 -7.72
N LEU A 196 8.49 -0.78 -6.77
CA LEU A 196 9.42 0.29 -7.06
C LEU A 196 10.49 -0.23 -8.00
N ALA A 197 10.89 0.58 -8.99
CA ALA A 197 11.94 0.19 -9.92
C ALA A 197 13.31 0.11 -9.23
N ASP A 198 13.51 0.93 -8.21
CA ASP A 198 14.73 0.92 -7.42
C ASP A 198 14.87 -0.44 -6.73
N GLY A 199 16.05 -1.01 -6.83
CA GLY A 199 16.34 -2.34 -6.28
C GLY A 199 16.07 -3.49 -7.22
N LEU A 200 15.45 -3.26 -8.39
CA LEU A 200 15.34 -4.30 -9.42
C LEU A 200 16.64 -4.38 -10.20
N GLU A 201 17.17 -5.60 -10.32
CA GLU A 201 18.33 -5.85 -11.15
C GLU A 201 17.88 -6.23 -12.56
N LEU A 202 17.91 -5.24 -13.46
CA LEU A 202 17.54 -5.41 -14.86
C LEU A 202 18.77 -5.16 -15.73
N GLY A 203 19.10 -6.11 -16.59
CA GLY A 203 20.26 -6.01 -17.47
C GLY A 203 20.17 -4.86 -18.49
N GLU A 204 18.96 -4.55 -18.92
CA GLU A 204 18.70 -3.53 -19.92
C GLU A 204 17.48 -2.68 -19.53
N ALA A 205 17.58 -1.94 -18.42
CA ALA A 205 16.46 -1.18 -17.86
C ALA A 205 15.87 -0.19 -18.91
N HIS A 206 16.72 0.43 -19.75
CA HIS A 206 16.26 1.36 -20.77
C HIS A 206 15.26 0.77 -21.75
N ARG A 207 15.29 -0.53 -21.94
CA ARG A 207 14.40 -1.27 -22.83
C ARG A 207 12.94 -1.21 -22.37
N TYR A 208 12.73 -1.11 -21.05
CA TYR A 208 11.42 -1.11 -20.40
C TYR A 208 10.93 0.28 -20.05
N ARG A 209 11.82 1.27 -20.07
CA ARG A 209 11.51 2.64 -19.64
C ARG A 209 10.71 3.38 -20.68
N VAL A 210 9.62 4.01 -20.24
CA VAL A 210 8.74 4.80 -21.08
C VAL A 210 8.69 6.24 -20.61
N ARG A 211 8.42 7.16 -21.53
CA ARG A 211 8.32 8.60 -21.24
C ARG A 211 6.90 9.12 -21.25
N THR A 212 6.00 8.33 -21.80
CA THR A 212 4.57 8.67 -21.89
C THR A 212 3.73 7.47 -21.56
N LEU A 213 2.54 7.72 -21.03
CA LEU A 213 1.56 6.70 -20.70
C LEU A 213 0.26 6.96 -21.48
N PRO A 214 -0.51 5.94 -21.88
CA PRO A 214 -0.25 4.53 -21.64
C PRO A 214 0.84 3.95 -22.54
N ALA A 215 1.38 2.81 -22.13
CA ALA A 215 2.36 2.07 -22.91
C ALA A 215 2.16 0.57 -22.71
N ALA A 216 2.58 -0.22 -23.68
CA ALA A 216 2.43 -1.68 -23.61
C ALA A 216 3.55 -2.36 -22.82
N GLY A 217 4.69 -1.68 -22.67
CA GLY A 217 5.88 -2.31 -22.11
C GLY A 217 6.56 -3.25 -23.09
N ALA A 218 7.62 -3.89 -22.63
CA ALA A 218 8.38 -4.86 -23.42
C ALA A 218 8.38 -6.22 -22.74
N ILE A 219 8.54 -7.28 -23.52
CA ILE A 219 8.64 -8.64 -22.97
C ILE A 219 9.84 -8.68 -22.02
N LEU A 220 9.59 -9.13 -20.81
CA LEU A 220 10.64 -9.27 -19.80
C LEU A 220 11.56 -10.42 -20.21
N ARG A 221 12.85 -10.12 -20.29
CA ARG A 221 13.88 -11.11 -20.58
C ARG A 221 14.55 -11.53 -19.28
N ALA A 222 14.79 -12.81 -19.18
CA ALA A 222 15.52 -13.38 -18.05
C ALA A 222 16.98 -12.90 -18.00
#